data_53b5a91b907b164fbf927301f39d8e53
#
_entry.id   53b5a91b907b164fbf927301f39d8e53
#
_cell.length_a   1.000
_cell.length_b   1.000
_cell.length_c   1.000
_cell.angle_alpha   90.00
_cell.angle_beta   90.00
_cell.angle_gamma   90.00
#
_symmetry.space_group_name_H-M   'P 1'
#
loop_
_entity.id
_entity.type
_entity.pdbx_description
1 polymer ?
#
loop_
_entity_poly.entity_id
_entity_poly.type
_entity_poly.pdbx_seq_one_letter_code
_entity_poly.pdbx_strand_id
1 'polypeptide(L)'
;MCKVIAVGNQKGGVGKTTTTSNLGIGLAKKGTKVLLIDADAQGSLTASLGFQEPDKLDASLATVMANIINEEDMEPDYGILKHDEGVDLMPGNIELSGLEVSLVNVMSRELVLRTYIEQQKERYDYILIDCMPSLGMITINAFASADSILIPVQAAYLPVKGLEQLIKTIGKVKRQINPKLEIEGILLTMVDNRTNYAKDISALVVENYGSKVRIFENSIPMSVRAAEIFAEGVSIYEHDPNGKVASAYQSLTEEVLADE
;
A
#
# COMPACT_ATOMS: atom_id res chain seq x y z
N MET A 1 -1.61 4.05 19.18
CA MET A 1 -1.24 5.18 18.28
C MET A 1 -1.45 4.70 16.86
N CYS A 2 -2.02 5.49 15.96
CA CYS A 2 -2.25 5.04 14.59
C CYS A 2 -0.92 4.89 13.83
N LYS A 3 -0.71 3.75 13.17
CA LYS A 3 0.45 3.48 12.32
C LYS A 3 0.08 3.62 10.85
N VAL A 4 0.81 4.45 10.11
CA VAL A 4 0.57 4.71 8.69
C VAL A 4 1.65 4.03 7.85
N ILE A 5 1.25 3.06 7.03
CA ILE A 5 2.17 2.26 6.19
C ILE A 5 1.86 2.51 4.71
N ALA A 6 2.81 3.03 3.95
CA ALA A 6 2.71 3.09 2.50
C ALA A 6 3.21 1.77 1.89
N VAL A 7 2.45 1.16 0.99
CA VAL A 7 2.86 -0.03 0.25
C VAL A 7 3.34 0.41 -1.12
N GLY A 8 4.66 0.47 -1.32
CA GLY A 8 5.25 1.16 -2.47
C GLY A 8 6.31 0.36 -3.21
N ASN A 9 6.25 0.38 -4.55
CA ASN A 9 7.32 -0.05 -5.46
C ASN A 9 7.09 0.57 -6.84
N GLN A 10 8.16 1.03 -7.50
CA GLN A 10 8.11 1.57 -8.88
C GLN A 10 7.68 0.53 -9.91
N LYS A 11 7.91 -0.76 -9.65
CA LYS A 11 7.57 -1.83 -10.56
C LYS A 11 6.08 -2.17 -10.44
N GLY A 12 5.38 -2.23 -11.59
CA GLY A 12 4.03 -2.76 -11.67
C GLY A 12 4.00 -4.27 -11.46
N GLY A 13 2.86 -4.81 -11.01
CA GLY A 13 2.64 -6.25 -10.89
C GLY A 13 3.46 -6.97 -9.82
N VAL A 14 3.97 -6.26 -8.80
CA VAL A 14 4.73 -6.87 -7.69
C VAL A 14 3.86 -7.24 -6.48
N GLY A 15 2.55 -7.11 -6.59
CA GLY A 15 1.60 -7.45 -5.52
C GLY A 15 1.38 -6.35 -4.48
N LYS A 16 1.56 -5.06 -4.83
CA LYS A 16 1.25 -3.94 -3.92
C LYS A 16 -0.20 -3.99 -3.46
N THR A 17 -1.14 -3.88 -4.38
CA THR A 17 -2.58 -3.90 -4.13
C THR A 17 -3.03 -5.14 -3.36
N THR A 18 -2.57 -6.33 -3.80
CA THR A 18 -2.87 -7.59 -3.11
C THR A 18 -2.32 -7.59 -1.68
N THR A 19 -1.14 -7.01 -1.46
CA THR A 19 -0.55 -6.90 -0.12
C THR A 19 -1.34 -5.90 0.73
N THR A 20 -1.70 -4.74 0.18
CA THR A 20 -2.46 -3.71 0.90
C THR A 20 -3.82 -4.25 1.35
N SER A 21 -4.59 -4.88 0.45
CA SER A 21 -5.91 -5.44 0.78
C SER A 21 -5.81 -6.57 1.82
N ASN A 22 -4.94 -7.56 1.59
CA ASN A 22 -4.89 -8.73 2.46
C ASN A 22 -4.20 -8.45 3.81
N LEU A 23 -3.17 -7.59 3.86
CA LEU A 23 -2.60 -7.15 5.14
C LEU A 23 -3.62 -6.33 5.94
N GLY A 24 -4.33 -5.39 5.30
CA GLY A 24 -5.35 -4.59 5.97
C GLY A 24 -6.49 -5.42 6.54
N ILE A 25 -7.03 -6.34 5.75
CA ILE A 25 -8.07 -7.27 6.22
C ILE A 25 -7.51 -8.22 7.31
N GLY A 26 -6.25 -8.66 7.17
CA GLY A 26 -5.58 -9.45 8.21
C GLY A 26 -5.49 -8.72 9.55
N LEU A 27 -5.12 -7.44 9.53
CA LEU A 27 -5.10 -6.56 10.71
C LEU A 27 -6.52 -6.38 11.30
N ALA A 28 -7.52 -6.13 10.47
CA ALA A 28 -8.91 -6.00 10.92
C ALA A 28 -9.41 -7.30 11.59
N LYS A 29 -9.06 -8.46 11.05
CA LYS A 29 -9.37 -9.78 11.66
C LYS A 29 -8.70 -9.99 13.03
N LYS A 30 -7.64 -9.25 13.34
CA LYS A 30 -7.00 -9.22 14.68
C LYS A 30 -7.64 -8.18 15.62
N GLY A 31 -8.70 -7.50 15.18
CA GLY A 31 -9.49 -6.56 15.98
C GLY A 31 -9.05 -5.10 15.92
N THR A 32 -8.16 -4.74 15.01
CA THR A 32 -7.74 -3.35 14.80
C THR A 32 -8.68 -2.62 13.82
N LYS A 33 -8.78 -1.30 13.94
CA LYS A 33 -9.52 -0.44 13.00
C LYS A 33 -8.57 -0.03 11.88
N VAL A 34 -8.94 -0.37 10.65
CA VAL A 34 -8.07 -0.19 9.48
C VAL A 34 -8.73 0.68 8.42
N LEU A 35 -8.02 1.69 7.95
CA LEU A 35 -8.35 2.45 6.74
C LEU A 35 -7.38 2.05 5.62
N LEU A 36 -7.92 1.64 4.48
CA LEU A 36 -7.18 1.45 3.24
C LEU A 36 -7.34 2.69 2.36
N ILE A 37 -6.26 3.16 1.75
CA ILE A 37 -6.28 4.31 0.85
C ILE A 37 -5.76 3.86 -0.51
N ASP A 38 -6.58 3.97 -1.56
CA ASP A 38 -6.17 3.70 -2.93
C ASP A 38 -5.57 4.96 -3.55
N ALA A 39 -4.24 5.02 -3.61
CA ALA A 39 -3.48 6.13 -4.18
C ALA A 39 -2.97 5.81 -5.60
N ASP A 40 -3.66 4.92 -6.33
CA ASP A 40 -3.41 4.62 -7.74
C ASP A 40 -4.59 5.07 -8.60
N ALA A 41 -4.30 5.84 -9.65
CA ALA A 41 -5.30 6.31 -10.62
C ALA A 41 -6.02 5.16 -11.36
N GLN A 42 -5.48 3.94 -11.30
CA GLN A 42 -6.14 2.76 -11.86
C GLN A 42 -7.29 2.24 -10.97
N GLY A 43 -7.43 2.72 -9.73
CA GLY A 43 -8.47 2.28 -8.81
C GLY A 43 -8.42 0.77 -8.49
N SER A 44 -7.22 0.19 -8.55
CA SER A 44 -7.06 -1.27 -8.46
C SER A 44 -7.40 -1.82 -7.08
N LEU A 45 -7.06 -1.13 -6.00
CA LEU A 45 -7.44 -1.52 -4.65
C LEU A 45 -8.96 -1.41 -4.48
N THR A 46 -9.53 -0.32 -4.97
CA THR A 46 -10.98 -0.05 -4.94
C THR A 46 -11.75 -1.17 -5.64
N ALA A 47 -11.35 -1.51 -6.86
CA ALA A 47 -11.99 -2.59 -7.62
C ALA A 47 -11.79 -3.96 -6.94
N SER A 48 -10.61 -4.23 -6.35
CA SER A 48 -10.31 -5.50 -5.67
C SER A 48 -11.12 -5.72 -4.39
N LEU A 49 -11.73 -4.69 -3.86
CA LEU A 49 -12.63 -4.72 -2.70
C LEU A 49 -14.12 -4.64 -3.11
N GLY A 50 -14.44 -4.99 -4.36
CA GLY A 50 -15.81 -5.13 -4.85
C GLY A 50 -16.42 -3.86 -5.44
N PHE A 51 -15.77 -2.71 -5.37
CA PHE A 51 -16.23 -1.47 -5.99
C PHE A 51 -15.74 -1.39 -7.44
N GLN A 52 -16.36 -2.18 -8.32
CA GLN A 52 -15.89 -2.47 -9.68
C GLN A 52 -15.84 -1.27 -10.65
N GLU A 53 -16.54 -0.18 -10.34
CA GLU A 53 -16.60 1.03 -11.16
C GLU A 53 -16.10 2.26 -10.36
N PRO A 54 -14.79 2.35 -10.04
CA PRO A 54 -14.24 3.43 -9.23
C PRO A 54 -14.54 4.84 -9.76
N ASP A 55 -14.59 4.99 -11.08
CA ASP A 55 -14.83 6.28 -11.76
C ASP A 55 -16.28 6.75 -11.66
N LYS A 56 -17.20 5.93 -11.14
CA LYS A 56 -18.61 6.28 -10.90
C LYS A 56 -18.92 6.60 -9.45
N LEU A 57 -17.95 6.51 -8.57
CA LEU A 57 -18.12 6.87 -7.16
C LEU A 57 -18.25 8.39 -7.00
N ASP A 58 -19.11 8.82 -6.09
CA ASP A 58 -19.39 10.25 -5.84
C ASP A 58 -18.18 10.98 -5.25
N ALA A 59 -17.31 10.28 -4.56
CA ALA A 59 -16.10 10.85 -3.96
C ALA A 59 -14.93 9.85 -4.02
N SER A 60 -13.73 10.38 -4.12
CA SER A 60 -12.48 9.64 -4.19
C SER A 60 -11.37 10.37 -3.44
N LEU A 61 -10.19 9.74 -3.32
CA LEU A 61 -9.01 10.40 -2.80
C LEU A 61 -8.67 11.69 -3.57
N ALA A 62 -8.91 11.70 -4.89
CA ALA A 62 -8.70 12.90 -5.70
C ALA A 62 -9.63 14.03 -5.26
N THR A 63 -10.91 13.75 -5.01
CA THR A 63 -11.89 14.72 -4.51
C THR A 63 -11.46 15.27 -3.15
N VAL A 64 -11.09 14.39 -2.22
CA VAL A 64 -10.65 14.78 -0.87
C VAL A 64 -9.39 15.66 -0.93
N MET A 65 -8.40 15.29 -1.72
CA MET A 65 -7.18 16.09 -1.86
C MET A 65 -7.45 17.43 -2.55
N ALA A 66 -8.36 17.49 -3.52
CA ALA A 66 -8.77 18.74 -4.18
C ALA A 66 -9.48 19.69 -3.19
N ASN A 67 -10.36 19.18 -2.35
CA ASN A 67 -11.04 19.97 -1.31
C ASN A 67 -10.04 20.55 -0.30
N ILE A 68 -9.03 19.77 0.12
CA ILE A 68 -7.94 20.28 0.98
C ILE A 68 -7.16 21.40 0.30
N ILE A 69 -6.84 21.26 -0.99
CA ILE A 69 -6.12 22.29 -1.76
C ILE A 69 -6.96 23.59 -1.85
N ASN A 70 -8.28 23.46 -1.98
CA ASN A 70 -9.20 24.56 -2.07
C ASN A 70 -9.65 25.12 -0.70
N GLU A 71 -9.15 24.56 0.41
CA GLU A 71 -9.54 24.92 1.78
C GLU A 71 -11.05 24.75 2.03
N GLU A 72 -11.66 23.72 1.42
CA GLU A 72 -13.07 23.36 1.58
C GLU A 72 -13.26 22.45 2.80
N ASP A 73 -14.25 22.75 3.63
CA ASP A 73 -14.59 21.90 4.78
C ASP A 73 -15.20 20.58 4.33
N MET A 74 -14.82 19.50 5.01
CA MET A 74 -15.33 18.14 4.77
C MET A 74 -15.63 17.44 6.09
N GLU A 75 -16.68 16.61 6.08
CA GLU A 75 -16.90 15.67 7.18
C GLU A 75 -15.77 14.65 7.25
N PRO A 76 -15.38 14.19 8.45
CA PRO A 76 -14.23 13.27 8.61
C PRO A 76 -14.37 11.94 7.88
N ASP A 77 -15.57 11.49 7.56
CA ASP A 77 -15.89 10.25 6.83
C ASP A 77 -16.27 10.47 5.37
N TYR A 78 -16.15 11.70 4.87
CA TYR A 78 -16.47 12.01 3.48
C TYR A 78 -15.69 11.11 2.51
N GLY A 79 -16.42 10.40 1.64
CA GLY A 79 -15.88 9.50 0.64
C GLY A 79 -15.37 8.15 1.17
N ILE A 80 -15.47 7.87 2.47
CA ILE A 80 -15.04 6.58 3.04
C ILE A 80 -16.13 5.52 2.82
N LEU A 81 -15.74 4.42 2.20
CA LEU A 81 -16.57 3.24 1.97
C LEU A 81 -16.32 2.19 3.05
N LYS A 82 -17.35 1.42 3.39
CA LYS A 82 -17.26 0.30 4.35
C LYS A 82 -17.18 -1.01 3.58
N HIS A 83 -16.27 -1.90 3.99
CA HIS A 83 -16.14 -3.23 3.42
C HIS A 83 -16.57 -4.31 4.43
N ASP A 84 -17.24 -5.35 3.96
CA ASP A 84 -17.82 -6.41 4.81
C ASP A 84 -16.78 -7.17 5.63
N GLU A 85 -15.53 -7.23 5.18
CA GLU A 85 -14.43 -7.86 5.93
C GLU A 85 -13.78 -6.93 6.98
N GLY A 86 -14.44 -5.83 7.36
CA GLY A 86 -14.10 -5.01 8.54
C GLY A 86 -13.05 -3.95 8.31
N VAL A 87 -12.72 -3.62 7.06
CA VAL A 87 -11.88 -2.47 6.72
C VAL A 87 -12.70 -1.34 6.13
N ASP A 88 -12.21 -0.11 6.29
CA ASP A 88 -12.71 1.06 5.61
C ASP A 88 -11.83 1.37 4.40
N LEU A 89 -12.39 1.95 3.35
CA LEU A 89 -11.69 2.29 2.12
C LEU A 89 -11.91 3.76 1.73
N MET A 90 -10.81 4.49 1.52
CA MET A 90 -10.80 5.72 0.72
C MET A 90 -10.49 5.33 -0.72
N PRO A 91 -11.48 5.40 -1.65
CA PRO A 91 -11.31 4.92 -3.01
C PRO A 91 -10.40 5.82 -3.85
N GLY A 92 -9.67 5.20 -4.77
CA GLY A 92 -8.93 5.87 -5.84
C GLY A 92 -9.63 5.71 -7.18
N ASN A 93 -9.44 6.69 -8.08
CA ASN A 93 -9.98 6.65 -9.43
C ASN A 93 -9.11 7.44 -10.40
N ILE A 94 -9.51 7.49 -11.69
CA ILE A 94 -8.75 8.15 -12.77
C ILE A 94 -8.49 9.65 -12.50
N GLU A 95 -9.29 10.32 -11.70
CA GLU A 95 -9.13 11.74 -11.37
C GLU A 95 -7.80 12.03 -10.67
N LEU A 96 -7.20 11.05 -9.98
CA LEU A 96 -5.85 11.17 -9.40
C LEU A 96 -4.80 11.56 -10.44
N SER A 97 -4.95 11.12 -11.71
CA SER A 97 -4.05 11.52 -12.79
C SER A 97 -4.14 13.02 -13.09
N GLY A 98 -5.34 13.59 -13.07
CA GLY A 98 -5.56 15.03 -13.24
C GLY A 98 -5.05 15.83 -12.03
N LEU A 99 -5.30 15.33 -10.83
CA LEU A 99 -4.82 15.92 -9.59
C LEU A 99 -3.28 15.97 -9.55
N GLU A 100 -2.58 14.93 -10.01
CA GLU A 100 -1.11 14.90 -10.05
C GLU A 100 -0.53 16.04 -10.89
N VAL A 101 -1.18 16.40 -12.01
CA VAL A 101 -0.81 17.56 -12.83
C VAL A 101 -1.11 18.87 -12.09
N SER A 102 -2.25 18.97 -11.43
CA SER A 102 -2.66 20.17 -10.69
C SER A 102 -1.75 20.47 -9.50
N LEU A 103 -1.25 19.46 -8.80
CA LEU A 103 -0.33 19.59 -7.67
C LEU A 103 0.96 20.35 -8.01
N VAL A 104 1.37 20.41 -9.27
CA VAL A 104 2.61 21.10 -9.68
C VAL A 104 2.63 22.56 -9.22
N ASN A 105 1.47 23.23 -9.19
CA ASN A 105 1.33 24.64 -8.84
C ASN A 105 0.85 24.87 -7.40
N VAL A 106 0.66 23.82 -6.60
CA VAL A 106 0.15 23.91 -5.24
C VAL A 106 1.28 24.15 -4.25
N MET A 107 1.07 25.06 -3.30
CA MET A 107 2.00 25.29 -2.20
C MET A 107 1.99 24.09 -1.25
N SER A 108 3.17 23.66 -0.76
CA SER A 108 3.32 22.48 0.10
C SER A 108 2.68 21.21 -0.48
N ARG A 109 2.70 21.09 -1.79
CA ARG A 109 2.08 20.02 -2.60
C ARG A 109 2.45 18.60 -2.18
N GLU A 110 3.55 18.41 -1.50
CA GLU A 110 4.02 17.12 -0.99
C GLU A 110 3.29 16.70 0.30
N LEU A 111 2.51 17.60 0.92
CA LEU A 111 1.91 17.42 2.24
C LEU A 111 0.37 17.37 2.22
N VAL A 112 -0.25 17.47 1.06
CA VAL A 112 -1.73 17.51 0.93
C VAL A 112 -2.37 16.25 1.53
N LEU A 113 -1.85 15.06 1.18
CA LEU A 113 -2.35 13.80 1.74
C LEU A 113 -2.09 13.69 3.25
N ARG A 114 -0.99 14.26 3.75
CA ARG A 114 -0.72 14.30 5.19
C ARG A 114 -1.81 15.03 5.95
N THR A 115 -2.31 16.14 5.42
CA THR A 115 -3.42 16.90 6.03
C THR A 115 -4.65 16.01 6.22
N TYR A 116 -5.01 15.21 5.23
CA TYR A 116 -6.10 14.24 5.34
C TYR A 116 -5.81 13.15 6.38
N ILE A 117 -4.64 12.54 6.31
CA ILE A 117 -4.27 11.43 7.21
C ILE A 117 -4.26 11.87 8.67
N GLU A 118 -3.77 13.05 9.00
CA GLU A 118 -3.78 13.56 10.38
C GLU A 118 -5.21 13.66 10.95
N GLN A 119 -6.22 13.98 10.12
CA GLN A 119 -7.63 13.99 10.53
C GLN A 119 -8.18 12.58 10.79
N GLN A 120 -7.59 11.54 10.19
CA GLN A 120 -8.04 10.16 10.32
C GLN A 120 -7.37 9.40 11.47
N LYS A 121 -6.19 9.82 11.94
CA LYS A 121 -5.37 9.09 12.92
C LYS A 121 -6.06 8.78 14.25
N GLU A 122 -7.04 9.58 14.66
CA GLU A 122 -7.79 9.33 15.90
C GLU A 122 -8.86 8.24 15.75
N ARG A 123 -9.19 7.87 14.51
CA ARG A 123 -10.28 6.95 14.18
C ARG A 123 -9.81 5.54 13.90
N TYR A 124 -8.53 5.39 13.49
CA TYR A 124 -7.96 4.13 13.04
C TYR A 124 -6.69 3.78 13.82
N ASP A 125 -6.45 2.47 13.95
CA ASP A 125 -5.21 1.92 14.50
C ASP A 125 -4.15 1.81 13.41
N TYR A 126 -4.58 1.47 12.16
CA TYR A 126 -3.74 1.39 10.98
C TYR A 126 -4.33 2.13 9.79
N ILE A 127 -3.47 2.80 9.02
CA ILE A 127 -3.79 3.33 7.69
C ILE A 127 -2.80 2.75 6.71
N LEU A 128 -3.28 2.01 5.70
CA LEU A 128 -2.45 1.44 4.63
C LEU A 128 -2.70 2.20 3.33
N ILE A 129 -1.63 2.65 2.67
CA ILE A 129 -1.73 3.41 1.41
C ILE A 129 -1.19 2.57 0.27
N ASP A 130 -2.05 2.16 -0.68
CA ASP A 130 -1.63 1.48 -1.92
C ASP A 130 -1.09 2.49 -2.92
N CYS A 131 0.21 2.45 -3.19
CA CYS A 131 0.86 3.42 -4.06
C CYS A 131 0.89 2.96 -5.52
N MET A 132 0.71 3.90 -6.46
CA MET A 132 0.91 3.65 -7.89
C MET A 132 2.34 3.20 -8.21
N PRO A 133 2.57 2.51 -9.36
CA PRO A 133 3.91 2.05 -9.78
C PRO A 133 4.74 3.20 -10.40
N SER A 134 4.84 4.31 -9.69
CA SER A 134 5.62 5.49 -10.09
C SER A 134 6.22 6.18 -8.87
N LEU A 135 7.12 7.13 -9.07
CA LEU A 135 7.62 8.04 -8.03
C LEU A 135 7.13 9.47 -8.31
N GLY A 136 5.89 9.58 -8.78
CA GLY A 136 5.23 10.85 -9.01
C GLY A 136 4.77 11.54 -7.72
N MET A 137 4.06 12.66 -7.87
CA MET A 137 3.69 13.52 -6.75
C MET A 137 2.73 12.84 -5.77
N ILE A 138 1.83 11.99 -6.25
CA ILE A 138 0.92 11.21 -5.39
C ILE A 138 1.71 10.24 -4.51
N THR A 139 2.68 9.51 -5.08
CA THR A 139 3.55 8.60 -4.31
C THR A 139 4.42 9.37 -3.30
N ILE A 140 4.91 10.55 -3.65
CA ILE A 140 5.64 11.41 -2.71
C ILE A 140 4.73 11.86 -1.57
N ASN A 141 3.47 12.21 -1.82
CA ASN A 141 2.47 12.50 -0.80
C ASN A 141 2.24 11.30 0.14
N ALA A 142 2.13 10.09 -0.40
CA ALA A 142 2.00 8.88 0.41
C ALA A 142 3.22 8.70 1.34
N PHE A 143 4.44 8.81 0.81
CA PHE A 143 5.66 8.69 1.61
C PHE A 143 5.83 9.85 2.61
N ALA A 144 5.42 11.05 2.24
CA ALA A 144 5.42 12.19 3.12
C ALA A 144 4.50 12.02 4.34
N SER A 145 3.42 11.25 4.19
CA SER A 145 2.38 11.03 5.19
C SER A 145 2.59 9.78 6.03
N ALA A 146 3.38 8.82 5.54
CA ALA A 146 3.56 7.52 6.17
C ALA A 146 4.58 7.56 7.32
N ASP A 147 4.41 6.67 8.29
CA ASP A 147 5.42 6.37 9.30
C ASP A 147 6.45 5.40 8.73
N SER A 148 6.01 4.46 7.88
CA SER A 148 6.90 3.49 7.25
C SER A 148 6.45 3.08 5.84
N ILE A 149 7.37 2.43 5.09
CA ILE A 149 7.12 1.92 3.75
C ILE A 149 7.37 0.42 3.73
N LEU A 150 6.34 -0.36 3.41
CA LEU A 150 6.45 -1.78 3.07
C LEU A 150 6.71 -1.90 1.57
N ILE A 151 7.75 -2.65 1.20
CA ILE A 151 8.22 -2.76 -0.18
C ILE A 151 8.01 -4.18 -0.71
N PRO A 152 6.90 -4.46 -1.43
CA PRO A 152 6.73 -5.74 -2.10
C PRO A 152 7.72 -5.88 -3.27
N VAL A 153 8.44 -7.00 -3.32
CA VAL A 153 9.43 -7.30 -4.36
C VAL A 153 9.17 -8.69 -4.91
N GLN A 154 8.85 -8.78 -6.20
CA GLN A 154 8.73 -10.07 -6.86
C GLN A 154 10.09 -10.77 -6.94
N ALA A 155 10.15 -12.05 -6.58
CA ALA A 155 11.37 -12.87 -6.68
C ALA A 155 11.70 -13.22 -8.15
N ALA A 156 12.06 -12.18 -8.96
CA ALA A 156 12.43 -12.28 -10.38
C ALA A 156 13.68 -11.41 -10.67
N TYR A 157 14.41 -11.71 -11.75
CA TYR A 157 15.77 -11.19 -12.04
C TYR A 157 15.95 -9.65 -12.09
N LEU A 158 14.90 -8.85 -12.31
CA LEU A 158 15.04 -7.40 -12.53
C LEU A 158 14.71 -6.47 -11.32
N PRO A 159 14.44 -6.95 -10.09
CA PRO A 159 14.05 -6.06 -8.98
C PRO A 159 15.18 -5.19 -8.43
N VAL A 160 16.42 -5.64 -8.52
CA VAL A 160 17.55 -5.04 -7.77
C VAL A 160 17.81 -3.58 -8.17
N LYS A 161 17.76 -3.26 -9.46
CA LYS A 161 18.04 -1.89 -9.94
C LYS A 161 16.91 -0.89 -9.61
N GLY A 162 15.65 -1.33 -9.73
CA GLY A 162 14.48 -0.51 -9.37
C GLY A 162 14.39 -0.29 -7.85
N LEU A 163 14.73 -1.30 -7.05
CA LEU A 163 14.74 -1.21 -5.59
C LEU A 163 15.79 -0.19 -5.08
N GLU A 164 16.98 -0.14 -5.69
CA GLU A 164 17.99 0.87 -5.34
C GLU A 164 17.48 2.30 -5.56
N GLN A 165 16.80 2.55 -6.69
CA GLN A 165 16.24 3.86 -6.98
C GLN A 165 15.12 4.23 -6.02
N LEU A 166 14.25 3.28 -5.67
CA LEU A 166 13.20 3.47 -4.66
C LEU A 166 13.80 3.83 -3.30
N ILE A 167 14.78 3.07 -2.81
CA ILE A 167 15.45 3.34 -1.53
C ILE A 167 16.12 4.71 -1.54
N LYS A 168 16.75 5.12 -2.65
CA LYS A 168 17.31 6.47 -2.80
C LYS A 168 16.22 7.55 -2.71
N THR A 169 15.05 7.32 -3.30
CA THR A 169 13.93 8.27 -3.23
C THR A 169 13.34 8.34 -1.83
N ILE A 170 13.14 7.20 -1.16
CA ILE A 170 12.74 7.16 0.25
C ILE A 170 13.72 7.96 1.11
N GLY A 171 15.03 7.77 0.91
CA GLY A 171 16.06 8.52 1.62
C GLY A 171 16.03 10.04 1.34
N LYS A 172 15.59 10.48 0.15
CA LYS A 172 15.38 11.91 -0.13
C LYS A 172 14.15 12.43 0.61
N VAL A 173 13.02 11.72 0.56
CA VAL A 173 11.80 12.09 1.28
C VAL A 173 12.08 12.15 2.78
N LYS A 174 12.77 11.16 3.35
CA LYS A 174 13.17 11.15 4.76
C LYS A 174 13.97 12.39 5.14
N ARG A 175 14.97 12.78 4.34
CA ARG A 175 15.84 13.93 4.66
C ARG A 175 15.16 15.28 4.49
N GLN A 176 14.25 15.42 3.53
CA GLN A 176 13.75 16.73 3.09
C GLN A 176 12.31 17.02 3.53
N ILE A 177 11.48 15.99 3.73
CA ILE A 177 10.04 16.16 3.89
C ILE A 177 9.52 15.45 5.16
N ASN A 178 9.92 14.18 5.39
CA ASN A 178 9.44 13.36 6.50
C ASN A 178 10.61 12.70 7.25
N PRO A 179 11.24 13.37 8.19
CA PRO A 179 12.41 12.83 8.92
C PRO A 179 12.14 11.54 9.71
N LYS A 180 10.86 11.25 10.02
CA LYS A 180 10.45 10.06 10.77
C LYS A 180 10.23 8.84 9.88
N LEU A 181 10.19 9.01 8.54
CA LEU A 181 9.92 7.92 7.60
C LEU A 181 10.94 6.80 7.75
N GLU A 182 10.46 5.58 7.95
CA GLU A 182 11.27 4.37 8.02
C GLU A 182 10.94 3.41 6.85
N ILE A 183 11.75 2.38 6.66
CA ILE A 183 11.39 1.25 5.79
C ILE A 183 10.89 0.15 6.70
N GLU A 184 9.60 -0.21 6.59
CA GLU A 184 8.97 -1.31 7.33
C GLU A 184 9.66 -2.64 7.06
N GLY A 185 9.91 -2.88 5.78
CA GLY A 185 10.63 -4.05 5.32
C GLY A 185 10.40 -4.34 3.83
N ILE A 186 11.23 -5.24 3.31
CA ILE A 186 11.06 -5.82 1.97
C ILE A 186 10.27 -7.12 2.12
N LEU A 187 9.13 -7.21 1.41
CA LEU A 187 8.30 -8.40 1.32
C LEU A 187 8.55 -9.11 -0.01
N LEU A 188 9.10 -10.32 0.03
CA LEU A 188 9.23 -11.14 -1.17
C LEU A 188 7.87 -11.69 -1.58
N THR A 189 7.46 -11.42 -2.82
CA THR A 189 6.15 -11.80 -3.36
C THR A 189 6.28 -12.73 -4.56
N MET A 190 5.21 -13.48 -4.85
CA MET A 190 5.12 -14.39 -6.00
C MET A 190 6.29 -15.37 -6.06
N VAL A 191 6.71 -15.88 -4.90
CA VAL A 191 7.84 -16.80 -4.79
C VAL A 191 7.40 -18.21 -5.20
N ASP A 192 8.02 -18.76 -6.26
CA ASP A 192 7.86 -20.17 -6.60
C ASP A 192 8.98 -20.98 -5.97
N ASN A 193 8.75 -21.47 -4.75
CA ASN A 193 9.71 -22.24 -3.95
C ASN A 193 10.16 -23.57 -4.60
N ARG A 194 9.50 -24.01 -5.70
CA ARG A 194 9.89 -25.20 -6.45
C ARG A 194 11.09 -24.94 -7.36
N THR A 195 11.41 -23.69 -7.66
CA THR A 195 12.48 -23.29 -8.57
C THR A 195 13.73 -22.86 -7.80
N ASN A 196 14.90 -23.31 -8.25
CA ASN A 196 16.17 -22.81 -7.72
C ASN A 196 16.34 -21.31 -8.00
N TYR A 197 15.84 -20.86 -9.15
CA TYR A 197 15.86 -19.46 -9.56
C TYR A 197 15.23 -18.51 -8.52
N ALA A 198 14.02 -18.82 -8.01
CA ALA A 198 13.39 -17.99 -6.98
C ALA A 198 14.18 -17.98 -5.68
N LYS A 199 14.81 -19.11 -5.31
CA LYS A 199 15.69 -19.20 -4.13
C LYS A 199 16.93 -18.34 -4.31
N ASP A 200 17.58 -18.40 -5.47
CA ASP A 200 18.79 -17.63 -5.78
C ASP A 200 18.49 -16.12 -5.75
N ILE A 201 17.36 -15.67 -6.34
CA ILE A 201 16.96 -14.28 -6.30
C ILE A 201 16.61 -13.82 -4.88
N SER A 202 15.91 -14.65 -4.10
CA SER A 202 15.64 -14.35 -2.69
C SER A 202 16.93 -14.19 -1.89
N ALA A 203 17.89 -15.08 -2.08
CA ALA A 203 19.21 -14.99 -1.46
C ALA A 203 19.96 -13.71 -1.85
N LEU A 204 19.93 -13.33 -3.14
CA LEU A 204 20.53 -12.09 -3.63
C LEU A 204 19.89 -10.84 -2.99
N VAL A 205 18.58 -10.81 -2.78
CA VAL A 205 17.90 -9.69 -2.09
C VAL A 205 18.37 -9.63 -0.64
N VAL A 206 18.44 -10.76 0.05
CA VAL A 206 18.95 -10.83 1.44
C VAL A 206 20.42 -10.38 1.51
N GLU A 207 21.28 -10.85 0.62
CA GLU A 207 22.71 -10.49 0.59
C GLU A 207 22.91 -8.97 0.34
N ASN A 208 22.18 -8.38 -0.61
CA ASN A 208 22.39 -6.98 -0.99
C ASN A 208 21.73 -5.98 -0.05
N TYR A 209 20.62 -6.35 0.58
CA TYR A 209 19.79 -5.42 1.35
C TYR A 209 19.60 -5.79 2.82
N GLY A 210 19.71 -7.06 3.20
CA GLY A 210 19.39 -7.55 4.55
C GLY A 210 20.25 -6.95 5.69
N SER A 211 21.43 -6.40 5.37
CA SER A 211 22.24 -5.66 6.34
C SER A 211 21.78 -4.21 6.58
N LYS A 212 20.89 -3.67 5.73
CA LYS A 212 20.48 -2.27 5.73
C LYS A 212 18.99 -2.08 5.92
N VAL A 213 18.18 -3.06 5.49
CA VAL A 213 16.72 -3.02 5.49
C VAL A 213 16.22 -4.37 5.96
N ARG A 214 15.22 -4.36 6.84
CA ARG A 214 14.53 -5.59 7.23
C ARG A 214 13.97 -6.31 6.01
N ILE A 215 14.06 -7.62 6.00
CA ILE A 215 13.35 -8.47 5.06
C ILE A 215 12.39 -9.32 5.89
N PHE A 216 11.09 -9.32 5.52
CA PHE A 216 10.10 -10.13 6.20
C PHE A 216 10.45 -11.61 6.11
N GLU A 217 10.28 -12.35 7.20
CA GLU A 217 10.64 -13.77 7.27
C GLU A 217 9.77 -14.60 6.34
N ASN A 218 8.47 -14.25 6.25
CA ASN A 218 7.52 -14.94 5.42
C ASN A 218 7.37 -14.26 4.05
N SER A 219 7.53 -15.06 2.99
CA SER A 219 7.29 -14.62 1.63
C SER A 219 5.89 -15.02 1.15
N ILE A 220 5.32 -14.25 0.23
CA ILE A 220 4.03 -14.56 -0.39
C ILE A 220 4.27 -15.49 -1.59
N PRO A 221 3.73 -16.72 -1.58
CA PRO A 221 3.93 -17.66 -2.67
C PRO A 221 3.15 -17.26 -3.92
N MET A 222 3.65 -17.69 -5.10
CA MET A 222 2.91 -17.55 -6.35
C MET A 222 1.64 -18.40 -6.30
N SER A 223 0.49 -17.80 -6.65
CA SER A 223 -0.79 -18.50 -6.69
C SER A 223 -1.71 -17.88 -7.75
N VAL A 224 -2.40 -18.74 -8.51
CA VAL A 224 -3.46 -18.32 -9.44
C VAL A 224 -4.65 -17.79 -8.65
N ARG A 225 -5.01 -18.43 -7.54
CA ARG A 225 -6.12 -18.00 -6.68
C ARG A 225 -5.97 -16.58 -6.16
N ALA A 226 -4.73 -16.15 -5.87
CA ALA A 226 -4.47 -14.77 -5.47
C ALA A 226 -4.72 -13.74 -6.60
N ALA A 227 -4.81 -14.17 -7.85
CA ALA A 227 -5.21 -13.30 -8.96
C ALA A 227 -6.74 -13.29 -9.16
N GLU A 228 -7.43 -14.35 -8.78
CA GLU A 228 -8.89 -14.51 -8.92
C GLU A 228 -9.67 -13.59 -7.96
N ILE A 229 -9.13 -13.29 -6.78
CA ILE A 229 -9.78 -12.44 -5.75
C ILE A 229 -10.21 -11.06 -6.28
N PHE A 230 -9.48 -10.50 -7.26
CA PHE A 230 -9.83 -9.22 -7.87
C PHE A 230 -11.18 -9.24 -8.61
N ALA A 231 -11.55 -10.38 -9.18
CA ALA A 231 -12.82 -10.53 -9.88
C ALA A 231 -14.01 -10.72 -8.91
N GLU A 232 -13.74 -11.25 -7.72
CA GLU A 232 -14.76 -11.57 -6.72
C GLU A 232 -14.97 -10.44 -5.71
N GLY A 233 -14.03 -9.52 -5.58
CA GLY A 233 -14.11 -8.40 -4.65
C GLY A 233 -13.96 -8.81 -3.18
N VAL A 234 -13.24 -9.89 -2.90
CA VAL A 234 -13.02 -10.44 -1.56
C VAL A 234 -11.53 -10.66 -1.29
N SER A 235 -11.16 -10.85 -0.01
CA SER A 235 -9.78 -11.17 0.34
C SER A 235 -9.43 -12.64 0.06
N ILE A 236 -8.13 -12.94 0.13
CA ILE A 236 -7.66 -14.33 0.08
C ILE A 236 -8.15 -15.15 1.27
N TYR A 237 -8.47 -14.50 2.39
CA TYR A 237 -9.00 -15.18 3.58
C TYR A 237 -10.41 -15.69 3.38
N GLU A 238 -11.22 -15.03 2.54
CA GLU A 238 -12.56 -15.48 2.16
C GLU A 238 -12.50 -16.48 1.00
N HIS A 239 -11.72 -16.16 -0.05
CA HIS A 239 -11.63 -16.97 -1.26
C HIS A 239 -10.93 -18.33 -1.05
N ASP A 240 -9.82 -18.37 -0.32
CA ASP A 240 -9.02 -19.60 -0.06
C ASP A 240 -8.47 -19.61 1.38
N PRO A 241 -9.34 -19.71 2.41
CA PRO A 241 -8.98 -19.53 3.82
C PRO A 241 -7.93 -20.52 4.32
N ASN A 242 -7.84 -21.70 3.73
CA ASN A 242 -6.87 -22.74 4.08
C ASN A 242 -5.65 -22.77 3.12
N GLY A 243 -5.58 -21.82 2.21
CA GLY A 243 -4.53 -21.73 1.20
C GLY A 243 -3.21 -21.22 1.76
N LYS A 244 -2.13 -21.55 1.05
CA LYS A 244 -0.78 -21.10 1.42
C LYS A 244 -0.62 -19.57 1.40
N VAL A 245 -1.37 -18.88 0.52
CA VAL A 245 -1.32 -17.41 0.43
C VAL A 245 -2.03 -16.78 1.61
N ALA A 246 -3.19 -17.30 2.03
CA ALA A 246 -3.88 -16.83 3.22
C ALA A 246 -3.00 -17.00 4.47
N SER A 247 -2.37 -18.17 4.64
CA SER A 247 -1.44 -18.41 5.73
C SER A 247 -0.24 -17.46 5.68
N ALA A 248 0.32 -17.18 4.50
CA ALA A 248 1.44 -16.26 4.35
C ALA A 248 1.09 -14.82 4.73
N TYR A 249 -0.10 -14.32 4.32
CA TYR A 249 -0.56 -13.00 4.74
C TYR A 249 -0.93 -12.93 6.22
N GLN A 250 -1.43 -14.05 6.81
CA GLN A 250 -1.61 -14.12 8.26
C GLN A 250 -0.27 -13.98 9.00
N SER A 251 0.76 -14.69 8.57
CA SER A 251 2.11 -14.56 9.16
C SER A 251 2.67 -13.16 8.99
N LEU A 252 2.51 -12.52 7.81
CA LEU A 252 2.90 -11.13 7.60
C LEU A 252 2.17 -10.19 8.56
N THR A 253 0.88 -10.40 8.77
CA THR A 253 0.08 -9.61 9.73
C THR A 253 0.64 -9.74 11.14
N GLU A 254 1.01 -10.94 11.56
CA GLU A 254 1.62 -11.20 12.87
C GLU A 254 3.01 -10.55 13.00
N GLU A 255 3.82 -10.57 11.92
CA GLU A 255 5.12 -9.87 11.90
C GLU A 255 4.95 -8.34 12.03
N VAL A 256 3.93 -7.75 11.37
CA VAL A 256 3.68 -6.29 11.44
C VAL A 256 3.17 -5.89 12.82
N LEU A 257 2.34 -6.71 13.48
CA LEU A 257 1.85 -6.47 14.83
C LEU A 257 2.92 -6.64 15.92
N ALA A 258 3.90 -7.51 15.69
CA ALA A 258 4.97 -7.76 16.64
C ALA A 258 6.00 -6.61 16.74
N ASP A 259 6.00 -5.70 15.79
CA ASP A 259 6.90 -4.53 15.74
C ASP A 259 6.34 -3.31 16.50
N GLU A 260 5.22 -3.44 17.20
CA GLU A 260 4.64 -2.43 18.10
C GLU A 260 5.11 -2.62 19.54
#